data_9013186c0427fd4db64dddacc501dc60
#
_entry.id   9013186c0427fd4db64dddacc501dc60
#
_cell.length_a   1.000
_cell.length_b   1.000
_cell.length_c   1.000
_cell.angle_alpha   90.00
_cell.angle_beta   90.00
_cell.angle_gamma   90.00
#
_symmetry.space_group_name_H-M   'P 1'
#
loop_
_entity.id
_entity.type
_entity.pdbx_description
1 polymer ?
#
loop_
_entity_poly.entity_id
_entity_poly.type
_entity_poly.pdbx_seq_one_letter_code
_entity_poly.pdbx_strand_id
1 'polypeptide(L)'
;MRKLFAKIHLWLSIPLGILISIICLTGAILVFEQEITQALNPNLYRVEAASGSTPLSPSQLAEAISRQVPDTLQLTSLQFAQDPDKPVWAGFRNAGRKTLSVNPYTGEVNGWSQSYPFFQEVRKLHRWLLDAPARKGEKSVGKVVVGVTTLLMVVILLSGLVIWIPRTSKALKNRLKISCTKGWRRFWYDSHAATGIYTLVFLLVMALTGLTWSFGWYRTAAYSLFGATSQTMEASHGNAGNREAGATSQRNHTHPDRQPNSRPRRTGTDESDTRPKNAQRPYRTWDQVLAGLQQTYPSYTSIKLERNSAQIITSSEGSLRKSDTARFQAEDGTITGITTSDQVPISQKMKGYFYSFHTGTWGGMWTKILYFLAAFLGGILPLSGYYLWYKKKKGSSLRRNAR
;
A
#
# COMPACT_ATOMS: atom_id res chain seq x y z
N MET A 1 -21.00 3.90 34.87
CA MET A 1 -20.16 3.65 33.70
C MET A 1 -20.82 3.97 32.38
N ARG A 2 -21.94 3.38 31.93
CA ARG A 2 -22.56 3.67 30.61
C ARG A 2 -22.86 5.15 30.35
N LYS A 3 -23.31 5.93 31.35
CA LYS A 3 -23.54 7.38 31.20
C LYS A 3 -22.26 8.14 30.85
N LEU A 4 -21.12 7.74 31.42
CA LEU A 4 -19.82 8.34 31.13
C LEU A 4 -19.39 8.03 29.69
N PHE A 5 -19.42 6.77 29.27
CA PHE A 5 -19.09 6.38 27.90
C PHE A 5 -20.03 7.01 26.87
N ALA A 6 -21.32 7.20 27.19
CA ALA A 6 -22.24 7.94 26.31
C ALA A 6 -21.87 9.42 26.16
N LYS A 7 -21.37 10.07 27.22
CA LYS A 7 -20.85 11.44 27.14
C LYS A 7 -19.56 11.46 26.29
N ILE A 8 -18.59 10.58 26.55
CA ILE A 8 -17.34 10.48 25.79
C ILE A 8 -17.65 10.28 24.30
N HIS A 9 -18.47 9.26 23.99
CA HIS A 9 -18.87 8.97 22.60
C HIS A 9 -19.46 10.20 21.92
N LEU A 10 -20.41 10.86 22.54
CA LEU A 10 -21.09 12.02 21.96
C LEU A 10 -20.14 13.21 21.78
N TRP A 11 -19.38 13.58 22.83
CA TRP A 11 -18.54 14.76 22.81
C TRP A 11 -17.34 14.64 21.87
N LEU A 12 -16.82 13.42 21.66
CA LEU A 12 -15.78 13.17 20.67
C LEU A 12 -16.35 13.06 19.25
N SER A 13 -17.54 12.40 19.10
CA SER A 13 -18.11 12.19 17.76
C SER A 13 -18.59 13.49 17.09
N ILE A 14 -19.08 14.48 17.85
CA ILE A 14 -19.58 15.72 17.27
C ILE A 14 -18.46 16.51 16.57
N PRO A 15 -17.33 16.86 17.19
CA PRO A 15 -16.30 17.65 16.52
C PRO A 15 -15.51 16.84 15.47
N LEU A 16 -15.35 15.53 15.66
CA LEU A 16 -14.52 14.68 14.79
C LEU A 16 -15.29 14.01 13.66
N GLY A 17 -16.63 14.01 13.74
CA GLY A 17 -17.46 13.21 12.85
C GLY A 17 -17.25 13.50 11.37
N ILE A 18 -17.09 14.76 10.97
CA ILE A 18 -16.82 15.14 9.57
C ILE A 18 -15.47 14.59 9.13
N LEU A 19 -14.42 14.72 9.96
CA LEU A 19 -13.08 14.21 9.64
C LEU A 19 -13.09 12.68 9.52
N ILE A 20 -13.80 11.99 10.44
CA ILE A 20 -13.96 10.54 10.39
C ILE A 20 -14.69 10.14 9.10
N SER A 21 -15.76 10.84 8.73
CA SER A 21 -16.48 10.57 7.47
C SER A 21 -15.56 10.72 6.25
N ILE A 22 -14.76 11.79 6.18
CA ILE A 22 -13.81 12.01 5.09
C ILE A 22 -12.78 10.86 5.03
N ILE A 23 -12.16 10.52 6.17
CA ILE A 23 -11.14 9.47 6.23
C ILE A 23 -11.74 8.11 5.82
N CYS A 24 -12.91 7.76 6.33
CA CYS A 24 -13.54 6.49 6.03
C CYS A 24 -14.00 6.39 4.57
N LEU A 25 -14.66 7.41 4.02
CA LEU A 25 -15.14 7.41 2.64
C LEU A 25 -13.98 7.41 1.63
N THR A 26 -12.94 8.18 1.88
CA THR A 26 -11.75 8.16 1.04
C THR A 26 -11.01 6.82 1.13
N GLY A 27 -10.97 6.21 2.31
CA GLY A 27 -10.47 4.84 2.49
C GLY A 27 -11.27 3.82 1.68
N ALA A 28 -12.60 3.90 1.71
CA ALA A 28 -13.48 3.03 0.92
C ALA A 28 -13.18 3.13 -0.58
N ILE A 29 -13.04 4.34 -1.12
CA ILE A 29 -12.68 4.56 -2.53
C ILE A 29 -11.34 3.87 -2.89
N LEU A 30 -10.35 3.96 -2.02
CA LEU A 30 -9.01 3.41 -2.26
C LEU A 30 -8.94 1.88 -2.20
N VAL A 31 -9.94 1.20 -1.60
CA VAL A 31 -9.94 -0.28 -1.52
C VAL A 31 -9.88 -0.92 -2.90
N PHE A 32 -10.60 -0.37 -3.87
CA PHE A 32 -10.70 -0.92 -5.24
C PHE A 32 -9.88 -0.15 -6.28
N GLU A 33 -8.93 0.69 -5.86
CA GLU A 33 -8.08 1.46 -6.79
C GLU A 33 -7.38 0.56 -7.81
N GLN A 34 -6.85 -0.57 -7.36
CA GLN A 34 -6.12 -1.49 -8.24
C GLN A 34 -7.04 -2.14 -9.27
N GLU A 35 -8.19 -2.65 -8.85
CA GLU A 35 -9.16 -3.31 -9.73
C GLU A 35 -9.74 -2.33 -10.74
N ILE A 36 -10.08 -1.12 -10.32
CA ILE A 36 -10.57 -0.07 -11.22
C ILE A 36 -9.49 0.31 -12.22
N THR A 37 -8.23 0.48 -11.78
CA THR A 37 -7.12 0.79 -12.68
C THR A 37 -6.89 -0.31 -13.70
N GLN A 38 -6.96 -1.57 -13.30
CA GLN A 38 -6.84 -2.72 -14.21
C GLN A 38 -8.01 -2.80 -15.19
N ALA A 39 -9.23 -2.59 -14.72
CA ALA A 39 -10.43 -2.62 -15.57
C ALA A 39 -10.44 -1.49 -16.61
N LEU A 40 -9.88 -0.33 -16.26
CA LEU A 40 -9.77 0.82 -17.18
C LEU A 40 -8.61 0.68 -18.18
N ASN A 41 -7.67 -0.26 -17.96
CA ASN A 41 -6.49 -0.45 -18.82
C ASN A 41 -6.25 -1.94 -19.11
N PRO A 42 -7.22 -2.66 -19.70
CA PRO A 42 -7.09 -4.11 -19.88
C PRO A 42 -5.82 -4.49 -20.68
N ASN A 43 -5.45 -3.71 -21.68
CA ASN A 43 -4.28 -3.94 -22.54
C ASN A 43 -2.94 -3.88 -21.78
N LEU A 44 -2.89 -3.20 -20.62
CA LEU A 44 -1.68 -3.17 -19.79
C LEU A 44 -1.57 -4.38 -18.84
N TYR A 45 -2.66 -5.08 -18.58
CA TYR A 45 -2.73 -6.12 -17.54
C TYR A 45 -3.06 -7.50 -18.07
N ARG A 46 -3.41 -7.59 -19.36
CA ARG A 46 -3.69 -8.85 -20.04
C ARG A 46 -2.97 -8.91 -21.39
N VAL A 47 -2.51 -10.08 -21.74
CA VAL A 47 -1.92 -10.40 -23.04
C VAL A 47 -2.60 -11.64 -23.58
N GLU A 48 -2.73 -11.73 -24.89
CA GLU A 48 -3.24 -12.93 -25.54
C GLU A 48 -2.04 -13.78 -25.94
N ALA A 49 -1.93 -14.98 -25.34
CA ALA A 49 -0.99 -15.98 -25.78
C ALA A 49 -1.50 -16.60 -27.09
N ALA A 50 -0.81 -16.40 -28.20
CA ALA A 50 -1.12 -17.15 -29.41
C ALA A 50 -0.91 -18.66 -29.14
N SER A 51 -1.83 -19.51 -29.60
CA SER A 51 -1.76 -20.95 -29.39
C SER A 51 -0.41 -21.51 -29.82
N GLY A 52 0.32 -22.12 -28.87
CA GLY A 52 1.63 -22.71 -29.12
C GLY A 52 2.83 -21.76 -29.04
N SER A 53 2.64 -20.46 -28.70
CA SER A 53 3.74 -19.54 -28.51
C SER A 53 4.46 -19.80 -27.19
N THR A 54 5.79 -19.82 -27.22
CA THR A 54 6.65 -19.86 -26.02
C THR A 54 7.04 -18.45 -25.60
N PRO A 55 7.00 -18.11 -24.29
CA PRO A 55 7.45 -16.81 -23.83
C PRO A 55 8.94 -16.58 -24.16
N LEU A 56 9.27 -15.34 -24.48
CA LEU A 56 10.65 -14.90 -24.67
C LEU A 56 11.43 -15.01 -23.37
N SER A 57 12.72 -15.33 -23.48
CA SER A 57 13.62 -15.35 -22.33
C SER A 57 13.85 -13.94 -21.75
N PRO A 58 14.26 -13.81 -20.48
CA PRO A 58 14.61 -12.50 -19.89
C PRO A 58 15.60 -11.68 -20.72
N SER A 59 16.60 -12.33 -21.31
CA SER A 59 17.59 -11.65 -22.16
C SER A 59 16.99 -11.13 -23.48
N GLN A 60 16.13 -11.94 -24.12
CA GLN A 60 15.40 -11.53 -25.32
C GLN A 60 14.43 -10.37 -25.05
N LEU A 61 13.71 -10.44 -23.91
CA LEU A 61 12.84 -9.35 -23.50
C LEU A 61 13.63 -8.07 -23.20
N ALA A 62 14.77 -8.17 -22.52
CA ALA A 62 15.60 -7.01 -22.23
C ALA A 62 16.11 -6.35 -23.51
N GLU A 63 16.48 -7.15 -24.53
CA GLU A 63 16.88 -6.66 -25.84
C GLU A 63 15.72 -6.00 -26.59
N ALA A 64 14.55 -6.67 -26.64
CA ALA A 64 13.35 -6.12 -27.28
C ALA A 64 12.90 -4.79 -26.65
N ILE A 65 12.94 -4.71 -25.31
CA ILE A 65 12.63 -3.48 -24.57
C ILE A 65 13.64 -2.38 -24.90
N SER A 66 14.95 -2.68 -24.94
CA SER A 66 15.99 -1.68 -25.19
C SER A 66 15.87 -1.01 -26.57
N ARG A 67 15.27 -1.69 -27.54
CA ARG A 67 14.99 -1.12 -28.88
C ARG A 67 13.78 -0.17 -28.90
N GLN A 68 12.90 -0.24 -27.90
CA GLN A 68 11.63 0.49 -27.85
C GLN A 68 11.60 1.63 -26.84
N VAL A 69 12.59 1.69 -25.94
CA VAL A 69 12.68 2.72 -24.89
C VAL A 69 13.90 3.61 -25.11
N PRO A 70 13.87 4.90 -24.69
CA PRO A 70 15.02 5.78 -24.75
C PRO A 70 16.23 5.26 -23.96
N ASP A 71 17.46 5.47 -24.45
CA ASP A 71 18.71 5.08 -23.80
C ASP A 71 18.94 5.66 -22.39
N THR A 72 18.22 6.72 -22.06
CA THR A 72 18.23 7.34 -20.72
C THR A 72 17.60 6.46 -19.64
N LEU A 73 16.79 5.46 -20.04
CA LEU A 73 16.12 4.52 -19.16
C LEU A 73 16.93 3.23 -19.03
N GLN A 74 17.44 2.96 -17.85
CA GLN A 74 18.18 1.76 -17.56
C GLN A 74 17.28 0.71 -16.94
N LEU A 75 17.11 -0.44 -17.61
CA LEU A 75 16.34 -1.58 -17.09
C LEU A 75 16.99 -2.09 -15.79
N THR A 76 16.22 -2.22 -14.75
CA THR A 76 16.67 -2.66 -13.42
C THR A 76 16.00 -3.93 -12.94
N SER A 77 14.83 -4.27 -13.44
CA SER A 77 14.09 -5.48 -13.05
C SER A 77 13.11 -5.93 -14.12
N LEU A 78 12.88 -7.24 -14.17
CA LEU A 78 11.77 -7.86 -14.89
C LEU A 78 10.97 -8.72 -13.91
N GLN A 79 9.64 -8.58 -13.93
CA GLN A 79 8.74 -9.36 -13.10
C GLN A 79 7.85 -10.23 -14.00
N PHE A 80 7.97 -11.52 -13.83
CA PHE A 80 7.22 -12.55 -14.55
C PHE A 80 6.08 -13.05 -13.67
N ALA A 81 4.89 -13.18 -14.23
CA ALA A 81 3.78 -13.89 -13.59
C ALA A 81 3.80 -15.37 -14.01
N GLN A 82 3.24 -16.25 -13.18
CA GLN A 82 3.01 -17.64 -13.56
C GLN A 82 1.84 -17.76 -14.56
N ASP A 83 0.84 -16.89 -14.41
CA ASP A 83 -0.33 -16.81 -15.28
C ASP A 83 0.11 -16.38 -16.71
N PRO A 84 -0.10 -17.21 -17.74
CA PRO A 84 0.34 -16.93 -19.10
C PRO A 84 -0.36 -15.72 -19.75
N ASP A 85 -1.55 -15.36 -19.27
CA ASP A 85 -2.32 -14.22 -19.78
C ASP A 85 -1.88 -12.89 -19.17
N LYS A 86 -0.79 -12.89 -18.38
CA LYS A 86 -0.27 -11.67 -17.75
C LYS A 86 1.00 -11.15 -18.41
N PRO A 87 1.15 -9.83 -18.54
CA PRO A 87 2.35 -9.22 -19.07
C PRO A 87 3.55 -9.36 -18.12
N VAL A 88 4.74 -9.19 -18.67
CA VAL A 88 5.96 -8.95 -17.90
C VAL A 88 6.03 -7.46 -17.55
N TRP A 89 6.36 -7.17 -16.28
CA TRP A 89 6.55 -5.80 -15.82
C TRP A 89 8.02 -5.46 -15.74
N ALA A 90 8.46 -4.47 -16.53
CA ALA A 90 9.82 -3.97 -16.54
C ALA A 90 9.95 -2.73 -15.66
N GLY A 91 10.93 -2.74 -14.75
CA GLY A 91 11.28 -1.59 -13.91
C GLY A 91 12.56 -0.92 -14.39
N PHE A 92 12.62 0.43 -14.29
CA PHE A 92 13.75 1.22 -14.78
C PHE A 92 14.30 2.16 -13.70
N ARG A 93 15.60 2.40 -13.75
CA ARG A 93 16.18 3.58 -13.11
C ARG A 93 15.71 4.81 -13.88
N ASN A 94 15.50 5.92 -13.23
CA ASN A 94 15.05 7.19 -13.80
C ASN A 94 13.57 7.23 -14.29
N ALA A 95 12.80 6.12 -14.17
CA ALA A 95 11.37 6.12 -14.45
C ALA A 95 10.49 6.43 -13.22
N GLY A 96 11.10 6.77 -12.10
CA GLY A 96 10.41 6.97 -10.83
C GLY A 96 9.80 5.67 -10.32
N ARG A 97 8.47 5.66 -10.11
CA ARG A 97 7.73 4.46 -9.64
C ARG A 97 6.94 3.78 -10.76
N LYS A 98 7.08 4.24 -12.00
CA LYS A 98 6.38 3.66 -13.15
C LYS A 98 7.09 2.38 -13.59
N THR A 99 6.31 1.40 -13.98
CA THR A 99 6.75 0.15 -14.61
C THR A 99 6.16 0.06 -16.01
N LEU A 100 6.87 -0.60 -16.90
CA LEU A 100 6.47 -0.80 -18.28
C LEU A 100 5.85 -2.20 -18.43
N SER A 101 4.67 -2.28 -19.00
CA SER A 101 4.03 -3.53 -19.38
C SER A 101 4.55 -4.00 -20.73
N VAL A 102 4.96 -5.25 -20.82
CA VAL A 102 5.56 -5.85 -22.02
C VAL A 102 4.90 -7.19 -22.29
N ASN A 103 4.57 -7.45 -23.52
CA ASN A 103 4.05 -8.75 -23.95
C ASN A 103 5.17 -9.79 -23.85
N PRO A 104 5.01 -10.88 -23.07
CA PRO A 104 6.05 -11.89 -22.90
C PRO A 104 6.34 -12.69 -24.16
N TYR A 105 5.43 -12.72 -25.14
CA TYR A 105 5.53 -13.55 -26.35
C TYR A 105 6.15 -12.79 -27.54
N THR A 106 5.82 -11.50 -27.68
CA THR A 106 6.29 -10.67 -28.79
C THR A 106 7.41 -9.70 -28.42
N GLY A 107 7.54 -9.40 -27.11
CA GLY A 107 8.44 -8.34 -26.62
C GLY A 107 7.93 -6.94 -26.89
N GLU A 108 6.71 -6.76 -27.41
CA GLU A 108 6.10 -5.46 -27.64
C GLU A 108 5.76 -4.76 -26.32
N VAL A 109 5.93 -3.45 -26.30
CA VAL A 109 5.60 -2.59 -25.19
C VAL A 109 4.12 -2.24 -25.21
N ASN A 110 3.36 -2.71 -24.23
CA ASN A 110 1.93 -2.39 -24.09
C ASN A 110 1.71 -0.96 -23.55
N GLY A 111 2.67 -0.44 -22.78
CA GLY A 111 2.62 0.91 -22.21
C GLY A 111 3.05 1.00 -20.76
N TRP A 112 3.09 2.23 -20.24
CA TRP A 112 3.47 2.51 -18.85
C TRP A 112 2.31 2.28 -17.88
N SER A 113 2.64 1.79 -16.68
CA SER A 113 1.68 1.67 -15.58
C SER A 113 1.01 3.01 -15.30
N GLN A 114 -0.32 2.99 -15.24
CA GLN A 114 -1.12 4.17 -15.05
C GLN A 114 -1.33 4.49 -13.57
N SER A 115 -1.32 5.77 -13.24
CA SER A 115 -1.65 6.27 -11.93
C SER A 115 -2.59 7.45 -12.10
N TYR A 116 -3.87 7.22 -11.81
CA TYR A 116 -4.90 8.23 -12.03
C TYR A 116 -4.79 9.36 -11.00
N PRO A 117 -4.80 10.64 -11.45
CA PRO A 117 -4.77 11.80 -10.55
C PRO A 117 -5.86 11.75 -9.48
N PHE A 118 -7.05 11.27 -9.84
CA PHE A 118 -8.16 11.10 -8.91
C PHE A 118 -7.75 10.27 -7.67
N PHE A 119 -7.19 9.08 -7.85
CA PHE A 119 -6.76 8.25 -6.73
C PHE A 119 -5.59 8.85 -5.96
N GLN A 120 -4.72 9.61 -6.64
CA GLN A 120 -3.64 10.33 -5.96
C GLN A 120 -4.20 11.40 -5.02
N GLU A 121 -5.18 12.21 -5.46
CA GLU A 121 -5.80 13.22 -4.63
C GLU A 121 -6.65 12.60 -3.50
N VAL A 122 -7.41 11.54 -3.77
CA VAL A 122 -8.14 10.79 -2.74
C VAL A 122 -7.16 10.26 -1.68
N ARG A 123 -5.99 9.77 -2.08
CA ARG A 123 -4.96 9.29 -1.16
C ARG A 123 -4.31 10.41 -0.35
N LYS A 124 -4.09 11.58 -0.96
CA LYS A 124 -3.63 12.77 -0.25
C LYS A 124 -4.66 13.22 0.77
N LEU A 125 -5.94 13.23 0.41
CA LEU A 125 -7.03 13.55 1.32
C LEU A 125 -7.11 12.55 2.48
N HIS A 126 -7.04 11.24 2.18
CA HIS A 126 -7.09 10.17 3.19
C HIS A 126 -5.94 10.26 4.22
N ARG A 127 -4.73 10.57 3.77
CA ARG A 127 -3.53 10.49 4.61
C ARG A 127 -3.11 11.81 5.23
N TRP A 128 -3.44 12.93 4.59
CA TRP A 128 -2.89 14.25 4.94
C TRP A 128 -3.92 15.39 4.85
N LEU A 129 -5.19 15.11 4.59
CA LEU A 129 -6.21 16.15 4.34
C LEU A 129 -5.73 17.16 3.28
N LEU A 130 -5.10 16.65 2.21
CA LEU A 130 -4.46 17.40 1.11
C LEU A 130 -3.15 18.14 1.48
N ASP A 131 -2.74 18.15 2.74
CA ASP A 131 -1.47 18.74 3.23
C ASP A 131 -0.32 17.71 3.12
N ALA A 132 -0.10 17.17 1.92
CA ALA A 132 0.96 16.19 1.68
C ALA A 132 2.34 16.86 1.74
N PRO A 133 3.33 16.31 2.49
CA PRO A 133 4.67 16.89 2.58
C PRO A 133 5.34 16.90 1.20
N ALA A 134 5.95 18.02 0.83
CA ALA A 134 6.66 18.19 -0.43
C ALA A 134 7.94 17.35 -0.48
N ARG A 135 8.59 17.16 0.69
CA ARG A 135 9.83 16.38 0.82
C ARG A 135 9.69 15.31 1.91
N LYS A 136 10.46 14.21 1.75
CA LYS A 136 10.53 13.14 2.76
C LYS A 136 11.08 13.72 4.08
N GLY A 137 10.35 13.52 5.18
CA GLY A 137 10.73 14.02 6.51
C GLY A 137 10.13 15.39 6.89
N GLU A 138 9.52 16.09 5.96
CA GLU A 138 8.80 17.33 6.25
C GLU A 138 7.56 17.08 7.12
N LYS A 139 7.28 18.04 8.01
CA LYS A 139 6.13 17.97 8.91
C LYS A 139 4.86 18.32 8.12
N SER A 140 3.81 17.54 8.31
CA SER A 140 2.48 17.77 7.75
C SER A 140 1.49 17.89 8.92
N VAL A 141 0.81 19.01 9.00
CA VAL A 141 -0.26 19.24 10.00
C VAL A 141 -1.43 18.31 9.71
N GLY A 142 -1.81 18.16 8.44
CA GLY A 142 -2.86 17.25 8.03
C GLY A 142 -2.60 15.81 8.46
N LYS A 143 -1.34 15.33 8.40
CA LYS A 143 -0.96 14.01 8.92
C LYS A 143 -1.22 13.87 10.42
N VAL A 144 -0.89 14.90 11.19
CA VAL A 144 -1.12 14.91 12.64
C VAL A 144 -2.61 14.91 12.93
N VAL A 145 -3.39 15.73 12.23
CA VAL A 145 -4.86 15.80 12.39
C VAL A 145 -5.49 14.44 12.06
N VAL A 146 -5.13 13.81 10.96
CA VAL A 146 -5.60 12.45 10.60
C VAL A 146 -5.23 11.45 11.69
N GLY A 147 -3.98 11.49 12.18
CA GLY A 147 -3.51 10.58 13.23
C GLY A 147 -4.28 10.75 14.54
N VAL A 148 -4.44 11.99 15.03
CA VAL A 148 -5.19 12.28 16.26
C VAL A 148 -6.66 11.90 16.09
N THR A 149 -7.28 12.25 14.96
CA THR A 149 -8.66 11.85 14.64
C THR A 149 -8.82 10.33 14.67
N THR A 150 -7.89 9.59 14.09
CA THR A 150 -7.92 8.11 14.08
C THR A 150 -7.73 7.54 15.48
N LEU A 151 -6.84 8.11 16.29
CA LEU A 151 -6.66 7.69 17.68
C LEU A 151 -7.93 7.92 18.51
N LEU A 152 -8.56 9.08 18.37
CA LEU A 152 -9.81 9.37 19.05
C LEU A 152 -10.99 8.57 18.48
N MET A 153 -10.95 8.19 17.19
CA MET A 153 -11.91 7.26 16.62
C MET A 153 -11.84 5.88 17.31
N VAL A 154 -10.67 5.39 17.69
CA VAL A 154 -10.56 4.15 18.50
C VAL A 154 -11.32 4.29 19.82
N VAL A 155 -11.18 5.44 20.50
CA VAL A 155 -11.93 5.72 21.74
C VAL A 155 -13.45 5.78 21.48
N ILE A 156 -13.87 6.40 20.38
CA ILE A 156 -15.29 6.45 19.96
C ILE A 156 -15.83 5.04 19.71
N LEU A 157 -15.10 4.19 18.98
CA LEU A 157 -15.49 2.80 18.69
C LEU A 157 -15.64 1.98 19.98
N LEU A 158 -14.66 2.05 20.87
CA LEU A 158 -14.70 1.33 22.15
C LEU A 158 -15.82 1.85 23.07
N SER A 159 -16.02 3.16 23.14
CA SER A 159 -17.13 3.74 23.91
C SER A 159 -18.49 3.34 23.32
N GLY A 160 -18.61 3.31 21.99
CA GLY A 160 -19.79 2.81 21.28
C GLY A 160 -20.12 1.37 21.63
N LEU A 161 -19.11 0.49 21.65
CA LEU A 161 -19.25 -0.90 22.08
C LEU A 161 -19.81 -1.01 23.50
N VAL A 162 -19.24 -0.29 24.47
CA VAL A 162 -19.69 -0.30 25.86
C VAL A 162 -21.15 0.14 26.01
N ILE A 163 -21.57 1.13 25.23
CA ILE A 163 -22.96 1.61 25.21
C ILE A 163 -23.87 0.55 24.57
N TRP A 164 -23.38 -0.11 23.52
CA TRP A 164 -24.16 -1.06 22.73
C TRP A 164 -24.39 -2.38 23.47
N ILE A 165 -23.46 -2.90 24.29
CA ILE A 165 -23.58 -4.19 24.97
C ILE A 165 -24.92 -4.31 25.69
N PRO A 166 -25.78 -5.25 25.30
CA PRO A 166 -27.12 -5.44 25.92
C PRO A 166 -26.98 -6.22 27.24
N ARG A 167 -27.98 -6.09 28.09
CA ARG A 167 -28.06 -6.83 29.36
C ARG A 167 -28.78 -8.17 29.24
N THR A 168 -29.56 -8.37 28.18
CA THR A 168 -30.36 -9.58 27.97
C THR A 168 -30.29 -10.05 26.53
N SER A 169 -30.45 -11.37 26.29
CA SER A 169 -30.43 -11.96 24.96
C SER A 169 -31.54 -11.41 24.03
N LYS A 170 -32.71 -11.09 24.60
CA LYS A 170 -33.81 -10.45 23.87
C LYS A 170 -33.41 -9.06 23.37
N ALA A 171 -32.74 -8.28 24.22
CA ALA A 171 -32.21 -6.96 23.83
C ALA A 171 -31.09 -7.08 22.79
N LEU A 172 -30.25 -8.13 22.83
CA LEU A 172 -29.25 -8.42 21.82
C LEU A 172 -29.86 -8.60 20.43
N LYS A 173 -30.86 -9.51 20.32
CA LYS A 173 -31.57 -9.77 19.06
C LYS A 173 -32.22 -8.50 18.49
N ASN A 174 -32.77 -7.64 19.36
CA ASN A 174 -33.41 -6.39 18.95
C ASN A 174 -32.41 -5.33 18.49
N ARG A 175 -31.19 -5.28 19.06
CA ARG A 175 -30.15 -4.30 18.69
C ARG A 175 -29.39 -4.66 17.41
N LEU A 176 -29.48 -5.91 16.99
CA LEU A 176 -28.94 -6.38 15.71
C LEU A 176 -29.87 -6.13 14.52
N LYS A 177 -31.16 -5.77 14.80
CA LYS A 177 -32.18 -5.56 13.77
C LYS A 177 -32.45 -4.08 13.56
N ILE A 178 -32.72 -3.70 12.32
CA ILE A 178 -33.14 -2.37 11.91
C ILE A 178 -34.67 -2.40 11.72
N SER A 179 -35.41 -1.59 12.46
CA SER A 179 -36.83 -1.47 12.32
C SER A 179 -37.21 -0.42 11.28
N CYS A 180 -37.79 -0.84 10.17
CA CYS A 180 -38.26 0.05 9.11
C CYS A 180 -39.69 0.57 9.33
N THR A 181 -40.47 -0.04 10.23
CA THR A 181 -41.92 0.25 10.43
C THR A 181 -42.21 1.17 11.62
N LYS A 182 -41.25 1.42 12.52
CA LYS A 182 -41.44 2.17 13.77
C LYS A 182 -41.09 3.65 13.68
N GLY A 183 -41.18 4.22 12.47
CA GLY A 183 -40.91 5.63 12.19
C GLY A 183 -39.40 5.97 11.98
N TRP A 184 -39.18 7.10 11.33
CA TRP A 184 -37.87 7.52 10.80
C TRP A 184 -36.79 7.69 11.87
N ARG A 185 -37.15 8.21 13.05
CA ARG A 185 -36.21 8.37 14.18
C ARG A 185 -35.72 7.02 14.71
N ARG A 186 -36.62 6.03 14.77
CA ARG A 186 -36.28 4.67 15.23
C ARG A 186 -35.41 3.98 14.21
N PHE A 187 -35.73 4.12 12.94
CA PHE A 187 -34.89 3.61 11.82
C PHE A 187 -33.44 4.09 11.92
N TRP A 188 -33.20 5.40 12.05
CA TRP A 188 -31.85 5.94 12.15
C TRP A 188 -31.11 5.50 13.42
N TYR A 189 -31.82 5.40 14.53
CA TYR A 189 -31.23 4.89 15.78
C TYR A 189 -30.80 3.43 15.64
N ASP A 190 -31.68 2.57 15.13
CA ASP A 190 -31.37 1.16 14.94
C ASP A 190 -30.30 0.97 13.88
N SER A 191 -30.34 1.74 12.79
CA SER A 191 -29.30 1.72 11.75
C SER A 191 -27.93 2.11 12.32
N HIS A 192 -27.85 3.20 13.10
CA HIS A 192 -26.60 3.60 13.75
C HIS A 192 -26.07 2.51 14.69
N ALA A 193 -26.93 1.93 15.52
CA ALA A 193 -26.52 0.93 16.50
C ALA A 193 -26.13 -0.42 15.87
N ALA A 194 -26.90 -0.90 14.89
CA ALA A 194 -26.66 -2.15 14.20
C ALA A 194 -25.44 -2.04 13.25
N THR A 195 -25.38 -0.99 12.42
CA THR A 195 -24.22 -0.75 11.54
C THR A 195 -22.95 -0.59 12.35
N GLY A 196 -23.01 0.17 13.45
CA GLY A 196 -21.87 0.38 14.33
C GLY A 196 -21.24 -0.91 14.85
N ILE A 197 -22.04 -1.89 15.26
CA ILE A 197 -21.51 -3.18 15.75
C ILE A 197 -21.00 -4.07 14.60
N TYR A 198 -21.70 -4.11 13.47
CA TYR A 198 -21.27 -4.93 12.33
C TYR A 198 -19.96 -4.44 11.72
N THR A 199 -19.71 -3.13 11.71
CA THR A 199 -18.50 -2.56 11.16
C THR A 199 -17.37 -2.43 12.19
N LEU A 200 -17.66 -2.59 13.49
CA LEU A 200 -16.75 -2.29 14.61
C LEU A 200 -15.37 -2.94 14.45
N VAL A 201 -15.33 -4.25 14.22
CA VAL A 201 -14.08 -5.01 14.16
C VAL A 201 -13.20 -4.53 13.00
N PHE A 202 -13.82 -4.36 11.83
CA PHE A 202 -13.10 -3.89 10.64
C PHE A 202 -12.58 -2.46 10.81
N LEU A 203 -13.43 -1.54 11.32
CA LEU A 203 -13.02 -0.16 11.59
C LEU A 203 -11.92 -0.08 12.64
N LEU A 204 -11.99 -0.92 13.68
CA LEU A 204 -10.98 -0.98 14.72
C LEU A 204 -9.64 -1.48 14.15
N VAL A 205 -9.65 -2.54 13.35
CA VAL A 205 -8.44 -3.06 12.68
C VAL A 205 -7.86 -2.01 11.75
N MET A 206 -8.68 -1.36 10.91
CA MET A 206 -8.21 -0.28 10.03
C MET A 206 -7.64 0.90 10.81
N ALA A 207 -8.27 1.32 11.91
CA ALA A 207 -7.77 2.42 12.74
C ALA A 207 -6.44 2.06 13.40
N LEU A 208 -6.35 0.90 14.07
CA LEU A 208 -5.13 0.46 14.76
C LEU A 208 -3.96 0.25 13.79
N THR A 209 -4.20 -0.34 12.63
CA THR A 209 -3.17 -0.49 11.61
C THR A 209 -2.79 0.84 10.98
N GLY A 210 -3.76 1.73 10.72
CA GLY A 210 -3.54 3.06 10.15
C GLY A 210 -2.66 3.96 11.01
N LEU A 211 -2.78 3.90 12.34
CA LEU A 211 -1.97 4.66 13.29
C LEU A 211 -0.46 4.40 13.13
N THR A 212 -0.04 3.25 12.62
CA THR A 212 1.38 2.93 12.40
C THR A 212 2.04 3.85 11.38
N TRP A 213 1.28 4.43 10.44
CA TRP A 213 1.80 5.42 9.48
C TRP A 213 1.73 6.85 10.00
N SER A 214 0.83 7.13 10.95
CA SER A 214 0.68 8.47 11.52
C SER A 214 1.76 8.77 12.55
N PHE A 215 2.00 7.85 13.49
CA PHE A 215 2.88 8.07 14.63
C PHE A 215 4.03 7.06 14.71
N GLY A 216 5.28 7.55 14.74
CA GLY A 216 6.48 6.73 14.89
C GLY A 216 6.50 5.94 16.20
N TRP A 217 6.17 6.59 17.34
CA TRP A 217 6.10 5.95 18.64
C TRP A 217 5.09 4.80 18.69
N TYR A 218 3.90 5.01 18.09
CA TYR A 218 2.86 3.98 18.02
C TYR A 218 3.32 2.78 17.17
N ARG A 219 3.95 3.05 16.03
CA ARG A 219 4.53 1.99 15.19
C ARG A 219 5.55 1.18 15.95
N THR A 220 6.48 1.84 16.68
CA THR A 220 7.48 1.16 17.51
C THR A 220 6.80 0.29 18.57
N ALA A 221 5.85 0.83 19.31
CA ALA A 221 5.09 0.08 20.31
C ALA A 221 4.31 -1.10 19.69
N ALA A 222 3.63 -0.88 18.56
CA ALA A 222 2.88 -1.92 17.87
C ALA A 222 3.79 -3.04 17.35
N TYR A 223 4.96 -2.71 16.81
CA TYR A 223 5.90 -3.72 16.31
C TYR A 223 6.61 -4.48 17.44
N SER A 224 6.89 -3.84 18.58
CA SER A 224 7.50 -4.50 19.72
C SER A 224 6.62 -5.60 20.32
N LEU A 225 5.29 -5.49 20.21
CA LEU A 225 4.36 -6.56 20.56
C LEU A 225 4.58 -7.86 19.77
N PHE A 226 5.23 -7.74 18.59
CA PHE A 226 5.56 -8.87 17.73
C PHE A 226 7.07 -9.17 17.71
N GLY A 227 7.80 -8.79 18.77
CA GLY A 227 9.21 -9.10 18.93
C GLY A 227 10.17 -8.26 18.08
N ALA A 228 9.73 -7.12 17.54
CA ALA A 228 10.64 -6.19 16.86
C ALA A 228 11.45 -5.39 17.87
N THR A 229 12.77 -5.52 17.84
CA THR A 229 13.70 -4.66 18.59
C THR A 229 14.02 -3.39 17.83
N SER A 230 14.49 -2.33 18.53
CA SER A 230 14.90 -1.07 17.88
C SER A 230 15.94 -1.30 16.78
N GLN A 231 16.88 -2.21 16.98
CA GLN A 231 17.90 -2.57 16.01
C GLN A 231 17.33 -3.22 14.74
N THR A 232 16.32 -4.09 14.86
CA THR A 232 15.66 -4.70 13.69
C THR A 232 14.81 -3.70 12.93
N MET A 233 14.33 -2.66 13.59
CA MET A 233 13.58 -1.57 12.93
C MET A 233 14.49 -0.64 12.14
N GLU A 234 15.68 -0.30 12.64
CA GLU A 234 16.69 0.50 11.93
C GLU A 234 17.24 -0.24 10.71
N ALA A 235 17.54 -1.53 10.83
CA ALA A 235 17.96 -2.35 9.70
C ALA A 235 16.91 -2.43 8.59
N SER A 236 15.61 -2.46 8.93
CA SER A 236 14.53 -2.43 7.94
C SER A 236 14.36 -1.07 7.26
N HIS A 237 14.80 0.02 7.90
CA HIS A 237 14.83 1.37 7.32
C HIS A 237 16.09 1.59 6.49
N GLY A 238 17.24 1.08 6.92
CA GLY A 238 18.50 1.13 6.18
C GLY A 238 18.42 0.37 4.85
N ASN A 239 17.81 -0.80 4.83
CA ASN A 239 17.63 -1.59 3.61
C ASN A 239 16.59 -1.00 2.63
N ALA A 240 15.60 -0.25 3.13
CA ALA A 240 14.68 0.53 2.29
C ALA A 240 15.30 1.85 1.82
N GLY A 241 16.21 2.45 2.62
CA GLY A 241 16.95 3.67 2.29
C GLY A 241 18.07 3.44 1.27
N ASN A 242 18.77 2.32 1.35
CA ASN A 242 19.82 1.97 0.36
C ASN A 242 19.25 1.58 -1.02
N ARG A 243 17.98 1.21 -1.10
CA ARG A 243 17.29 1.08 -2.40
C ARG A 243 16.92 2.43 -3.02
N GLU A 244 16.88 3.52 -2.24
CA GLU A 244 16.62 4.89 -2.71
C GLU A 244 17.87 5.79 -2.70
N ALA A 245 18.96 5.43 -1.99
CA ALA A 245 20.14 6.27 -1.76
C ALA A 245 21.37 5.89 -2.61
N GLY A 246 21.19 5.13 -3.68
CA GLY A 246 22.23 4.91 -4.69
C GLY A 246 22.54 6.12 -5.59
N ALA A 247 22.01 7.30 -5.31
CA ALA A 247 22.18 8.48 -6.13
C ALA A 247 22.27 9.79 -5.34
N THR A 248 23.08 9.84 -4.27
CA THR A 248 23.62 11.14 -3.79
C THR A 248 24.82 10.87 -2.89
N SER A 249 25.98 10.80 -3.51
CA SER A 249 27.28 10.83 -2.83
C SER A 249 27.49 12.19 -2.16
N GLN A 250 27.81 12.15 -0.89
CA GLN A 250 28.23 13.29 -0.08
C GLN A 250 29.35 14.09 -0.74
N ARG A 251 29.15 15.37 -0.90
CA ARG A 251 30.26 16.34 -0.93
C ARG A 251 30.24 17.09 0.38
N ASN A 252 31.11 16.69 1.29
CA ASN A 252 31.57 17.54 2.37
C ASN A 252 32.56 18.55 1.79
N HIS A 253 32.21 19.83 1.89
CA HIS A 253 33.12 20.92 1.67
C HIS A 253 33.93 21.22 2.94
N THR A 254 35.21 20.99 2.88
CA THR A 254 36.21 21.76 3.64
C THR A 254 37.19 22.37 2.64
N HIS A 255 37.22 23.70 2.59
CA HIS A 255 38.25 24.47 1.93
C HIS A 255 39.62 24.31 2.63
N PRO A 256 40.79 24.34 1.93
CA PRO A 256 41.42 25.63 1.71
C PRO A 256 42.10 25.81 0.33
N ASP A 257 42.31 27.07 0.00
CA ASP A 257 43.06 27.68 -1.11
C ASP A 257 44.11 26.85 -1.83
N ARG A 258 44.10 26.90 -3.19
CA ARG A 258 45.29 26.98 -4.03
C ARG A 258 44.97 27.43 -5.46
N GLN A 259 45.89 28.25 -5.95
CA GLN A 259 46.04 29.01 -7.20
C GLN A 259 45.85 28.25 -8.53
N PRO A 260 45.68 28.97 -9.64
CA PRO A 260 45.41 28.43 -10.96
C PRO A 260 46.66 27.94 -11.68
N ASN A 261 46.61 26.73 -12.23
CA ASN A 261 47.63 26.25 -13.14
C ASN A 261 47.02 25.82 -14.49
N SER A 262 47.54 26.43 -15.51
CA SER A 262 47.23 26.32 -16.92
C SER A 262 47.32 24.88 -17.45
N ARG A 263 46.26 24.44 -18.14
CA ARG A 263 46.29 23.20 -18.94
C ARG A 263 46.50 23.52 -20.42
N PRO A 264 47.35 22.78 -21.12
CA PRO A 264 47.49 22.91 -22.59
C PRO A 264 46.30 22.24 -23.29
N ARG A 265 45.81 22.93 -24.30
CA ARG A 265 44.80 22.53 -25.29
C ARG A 265 45.33 21.35 -26.09
N ARG A 266 44.76 20.15 -25.99
CA ARG A 266 44.99 19.04 -26.92
C ARG A 266 43.94 19.08 -28.01
N THR A 267 44.39 19.25 -29.22
CA THR A 267 43.72 19.10 -30.50
C THR A 267 43.34 17.64 -30.74
N GLY A 268 42.24 17.45 -31.44
CA GLY A 268 41.54 16.21 -31.65
C GLY A 268 42.32 15.14 -32.40
N THR A 269 41.88 13.94 -32.14
CA THR A 269 41.91 12.82 -33.11
C THR A 269 40.68 11.95 -32.81
N ASP A 270 40.03 11.55 -33.89
CA ASP A 270 38.94 10.57 -33.93
C ASP A 270 39.26 9.36 -33.04
N GLU A 271 38.48 9.20 -31.95
CA GLU A 271 38.46 7.94 -31.22
C GLU A 271 37.13 7.24 -31.54
N SER A 272 37.28 6.28 -32.45
CA SER A 272 36.29 5.21 -32.71
C SER A 272 35.59 4.78 -31.46
N ASP A 273 34.27 4.72 -31.54
CA ASP A 273 33.30 4.21 -30.55
C ASP A 273 33.69 2.80 -30.04
N THR A 274 34.63 2.75 -29.09
CA THR A 274 34.95 1.57 -28.29
C THR A 274 34.19 1.63 -26.97
N ARG A 275 32.85 1.67 -27.03
CA ARG A 275 32.05 1.21 -25.92
C ARG A 275 32.36 -0.27 -25.70
N PRO A 276 32.76 -0.68 -24.49
CA PRO A 276 33.07 -2.08 -24.26
C PRO A 276 31.78 -2.88 -24.56
N LYS A 277 31.81 -3.71 -25.62
CA LYS A 277 30.75 -4.62 -26.06
C LYS A 277 30.30 -5.59 -24.94
N ASN A 278 30.94 -5.58 -23.78
CA ASN A 278 30.61 -6.35 -22.60
C ASN A 278 29.61 -5.67 -21.61
N ALA A 279 29.28 -4.40 -21.80
CA ALA A 279 28.29 -3.72 -20.90
C ALA A 279 26.83 -4.13 -21.14
N GLN A 280 26.54 -4.90 -22.18
CA GLN A 280 25.19 -5.30 -22.57
C GLN A 280 24.79 -6.73 -22.13
N ARG A 281 25.57 -7.40 -21.28
CA ARG A 281 25.32 -8.81 -20.94
C ARG A 281 24.85 -9.17 -19.52
N PRO A 282 24.43 -8.25 -18.63
CA PRO A 282 23.97 -8.66 -17.29
C PRO A 282 22.67 -9.47 -17.33
N TYR A 283 21.93 -9.47 -18.44
CA TYR A 283 20.62 -10.14 -18.55
C TYR A 283 20.69 -11.59 -19.01
N ARG A 284 21.83 -12.10 -19.55
CA ARG A 284 21.98 -13.49 -19.93
C ARG A 284 21.92 -14.46 -18.75
N THR A 285 22.45 -14.03 -17.61
CA THR A 285 22.37 -14.81 -16.37
C THR A 285 20.94 -14.93 -15.84
N TRP A 286 20.07 -13.96 -16.17
CA TRP A 286 18.66 -14.00 -15.77
C TRP A 286 17.88 -15.15 -16.41
N ASP A 287 18.28 -15.61 -17.60
CA ASP A 287 17.64 -16.75 -18.27
C ASP A 287 17.81 -18.03 -17.45
N GLN A 288 19.04 -18.31 -17.00
CA GLN A 288 19.35 -19.46 -16.16
C GLN A 288 18.72 -19.35 -14.77
N VAL A 289 18.78 -18.15 -14.17
CA VAL A 289 18.18 -17.87 -12.85
C VAL A 289 16.66 -18.08 -12.89
N LEU A 290 15.98 -17.55 -13.90
CA LEU A 290 14.54 -17.72 -14.03
C LEU A 290 14.18 -19.19 -14.19
N ALA A 291 14.84 -19.91 -15.09
CA ALA A 291 14.60 -21.34 -15.32
C ALA A 291 14.84 -22.18 -14.05
N GLY A 292 15.93 -21.94 -13.34
CA GLY A 292 16.24 -22.63 -12.08
C GLY A 292 15.21 -22.32 -10.97
N LEU A 293 14.77 -21.05 -10.87
CA LEU A 293 13.76 -20.68 -9.90
C LEU A 293 12.37 -21.25 -10.25
N GLN A 294 12.01 -21.34 -11.52
CA GLN A 294 10.75 -21.96 -11.95
C GLN A 294 10.73 -23.47 -11.65
N GLN A 295 11.86 -24.15 -11.77
CA GLN A 295 11.98 -25.57 -11.36
C GLN A 295 11.87 -25.73 -9.84
N THR A 296 12.50 -24.82 -9.07
CA THR A 296 12.49 -24.87 -7.59
C THR A 296 11.13 -24.49 -7.02
N TYR A 297 10.40 -23.60 -7.68
CA TYR A 297 9.10 -23.07 -7.27
C TYR A 297 8.02 -23.31 -8.34
N PRO A 298 7.53 -24.54 -8.52
CA PRO A 298 6.55 -24.85 -9.56
C PRO A 298 5.20 -24.13 -9.38
N SER A 299 4.92 -23.62 -8.18
CA SER A 299 3.68 -22.89 -7.83
C SER A 299 4.01 -21.48 -7.33
N TYR A 300 4.66 -20.66 -8.14
CA TYR A 300 4.88 -19.25 -7.82
C TYR A 300 3.74 -18.38 -8.36
N THR A 301 3.48 -17.24 -7.73
CA THR A 301 2.56 -16.22 -8.28
C THR A 301 3.31 -15.26 -9.21
N SER A 302 4.49 -14.81 -8.79
CA SER A 302 5.37 -14.02 -9.64
C SER A 302 6.83 -14.13 -9.19
N ILE A 303 7.75 -14.02 -10.15
CA ILE A 303 9.21 -13.92 -9.93
C ILE A 303 9.68 -12.60 -10.48
N LYS A 304 10.27 -11.77 -9.62
CA LYS A 304 10.89 -10.50 -10.01
C LYS A 304 12.39 -10.65 -9.96
N LEU A 305 13.04 -10.52 -11.11
CA LEU A 305 14.48 -10.51 -11.25
C LEU A 305 15.00 -9.08 -11.08
N GLU A 306 16.05 -8.90 -10.31
CA GLU A 306 16.84 -7.69 -10.14
C GLU A 306 18.31 -8.05 -10.37
N ARG A 307 19.22 -7.06 -10.37
CA ARG A 307 20.63 -7.27 -10.78
C ARG A 307 21.31 -8.48 -10.13
N ASN A 308 21.14 -8.70 -8.83
CA ASN A 308 21.82 -9.76 -8.05
C ASN A 308 20.86 -10.51 -7.14
N SER A 309 19.55 -10.31 -7.31
CA SER A 309 18.54 -10.95 -6.49
C SER A 309 17.26 -11.20 -7.25
N ALA A 310 16.55 -12.21 -6.85
CA ALA A 310 15.21 -12.49 -7.33
C ALA A 310 14.24 -12.53 -6.14
N GLN A 311 13.09 -11.91 -6.30
CA GLN A 311 12.00 -12.00 -5.34
C GLN A 311 10.93 -12.95 -5.88
N ILE A 312 10.65 -14.00 -5.14
CA ILE A 312 9.68 -15.02 -5.50
C ILE A 312 8.45 -14.86 -4.61
N ILE A 313 7.30 -14.59 -5.19
CA ILE A 313 6.02 -14.53 -4.48
C ILE A 313 5.34 -15.89 -4.65
N THR A 314 5.18 -16.61 -3.53
CA THR A 314 4.60 -17.97 -3.51
C THR A 314 3.18 -17.97 -2.94
N SER A 315 2.71 -16.83 -2.43
CA SER A 315 1.37 -16.74 -1.86
C SER A 315 0.32 -16.54 -2.94
N SER A 316 -0.76 -17.30 -2.87
CA SER A 316 -1.96 -17.06 -3.68
C SER A 316 -2.54 -15.65 -3.44
N GLU A 317 -3.25 -15.12 -4.44
CA GLU A 317 -4.04 -13.91 -4.25
C GLU A 317 -4.97 -14.07 -3.05
N GLY A 318 -4.94 -13.11 -2.12
CA GLY A 318 -5.77 -13.14 -0.92
C GLY A 318 -5.16 -13.78 0.31
N SER A 319 -3.89 -14.19 0.27
CA SER A 319 -3.15 -14.57 1.47
C SER A 319 -2.18 -13.46 1.90
N LEU A 320 -1.70 -13.52 3.15
CA LEU A 320 -0.61 -12.66 3.60
C LEU A 320 0.58 -12.88 2.67
N ARG A 321 1.09 -11.82 2.09
CA ARG A 321 2.14 -11.85 1.08
C ARG A 321 3.39 -12.56 1.60
N LYS A 322 3.61 -13.78 1.15
CA LYS A 322 4.85 -14.52 1.38
C LYS A 322 5.77 -14.29 0.19
N SER A 323 7.00 -13.96 0.46
CA SER A 323 7.99 -13.66 -0.58
C SER A 323 9.34 -14.18 -0.14
N ASP A 324 9.86 -15.11 -0.91
CA ASP A 324 11.21 -15.62 -0.76
C ASP A 324 12.18 -14.73 -1.55
N THR A 325 13.42 -14.70 -1.17
CA THR A 325 14.46 -13.94 -1.86
C THR A 325 15.63 -14.85 -2.18
N ALA A 326 15.89 -15.04 -3.46
CA ALA A 326 17.10 -15.69 -3.94
C ALA A 326 18.18 -14.63 -4.23
N ARG A 327 19.42 -14.89 -3.84
CA ARG A 327 20.60 -14.13 -4.24
C ARG A 327 21.39 -14.92 -5.26
N PHE A 328 21.90 -14.28 -6.27
CA PHE A 328 22.71 -14.90 -7.31
C PHE A 328 23.85 -13.98 -7.74
N GLN A 329 24.89 -14.57 -8.28
CA GLN A 329 26.03 -13.84 -8.86
C GLN A 329 25.60 -13.28 -10.22
N ALA A 330 25.90 -11.99 -10.46
CA ALA A 330 25.51 -11.31 -11.70
C ALA A 330 26.33 -11.79 -12.90
N GLU A 331 27.49 -12.38 -12.65
CA GLU A 331 28.47 -12.82 -13.65
C GLU A 331 28.05 -14.13 -14.34
N ASP A 332 27.56 -15.10 -13.57
CA ASP A 332 27.27 -16.46 -14.02
C ASP A 332 25.85 -16.95 -13.71
N GLY A 333 25.08 -16.19 -12.90
CA GLY A 333 23.73 -16.55 -12.49
C GLY A 333 23.66 -17.66 -11.41
N THR A 334 24.80 -18.05 -10.83
CA THR A 334 24.81 -19.07 -9.76
C THR A 334 24.05 -18.56 -8.54
N ILE A 335 23.04 -19.31 -8.11
CA ILE A 335 22.25 -18.98 -6.92
C ILE A 335 23.12 -19.26 -5.67
N THR A 336 23.47 -18.22 -4.96
CA THR A 336 24.34 -18.27 -3.77
C THR A 336 23.57 -18.52 -2.47
N GLY A 337 22.27 -18.31 -2.47
CA GLY A 337 21.43 -18.59 -1.31
C GLY A 337 19.99 -18.18 -1.52
N ILE A 338 19.09 -18.89 -0.87
CA ILE A 338 17.66 -18.59 -0.85
C ILE A 338 17.26 -18.33 0.60
N THR A 339 16.70 -17.17 0.86
CA THR A 339 16.08 -16.82 2.14
C THR A 339 14.58 -16.97 1.99
N THR A 340 14.01 -17.97 2.63
CA THR A 340 12.55 -18.20 2.59
C THR A 340 11.81 -17.21 3.49
N SER A 341 10.55 -16.95 3.17
CA SER A 341 9.72 -16.06 3.98
C SER A 341 9.62 -16.51 5.44
N ASP A 342 9.72 -17.81 5.73
CA ASP A 342 9.64 -18.32 7.09
C ASP A 342 10.91 -18.03 7.92
N GLN A 343 12.05 -17.90 7.27
CA GLN A 343 13.33 -17.49 7.89
C GLN A 343 13.39 -15.99 8.20
N VAL A 344 12.55 -15.18 7.54
CA VAL A 344 12.48 -13.74 7.79
C VAL A 344 11.77 -13.49 9.12
N PRO A 345 12.34 -12.76 10.07
CA PRO A 345 11.70 -12.44 11.34
C PRO A 345 10.35 -11.75 11.17
N ILE A 346 9.38 -12.06 12.04
CA ILE A 346 8.04 -11.45 12.00
C ILE A 346 8.12 -9.92 12.01
N SER A 347 9.05 -9.34 12.75
CA SER A 347 9.29 -7.89 12.81
C SER A 347 9.52 -7.23 11.46
N GLN A 348 10.18 -7.91 10.53
CA GLN A 348 10.41 -7.40 9.17
C GLN A 348 9.18 -7.57 8.27
N LYS A 349 8.33 -8.58 8.52
CA LYS A 349 7.08 -8.83 7.81
C LYS A 349 5.96 -7.87 8.23
N MET A 350 6.05 -7.28 9.44
CA MET A 350 4.98 -6.47 10.04
C MET A 350 4.47 -5.36 9.14
N LYS A 351 5.35 -4.65 8.42
CA LYS A 351 4.94 -3.59 7.49
C LYS A 351 3.97 -4.11 6.42
N GLY A 352 4.23 -5.28 5.86
CA GLY A 352 3.37 -5.94 4.87
C GLY A 352 2.05 -6.40 5.50
N TYR A 353 2.10 -6.98 6.70
CA TYR A 353 0.93 -7.45 7.41
C TYR A 353 0.00 -6.31 7.80
N PHE A 354 0.53 -5.23 8.40
CA PHE A 354 -0.27 -4.05 8.72
C PHE A 354 -0.92 -3.44 7.47
N TYR A 355 -0.19 -3.40 6.34
CA TYR A 355 -0.75 -2.94 5.08
C TYR A 355 -1.90 -3.86 4.62
N SER A 356 -1.70 -5.17 4.62
CA SER A 356 -2.73 -6.13 4.18
C SER A 356 -3.99 -6.09 5.07
N PHE A 357 -3.82 -5.97 6.38
CA PHE A 357 -4.93 -5.82 7.32
C PHE A 357 -5.60 -4.44 7.22
N HIS A 358 -4.87 -3.39 6.87
CA HIS A 358 -5.47 -2.06 6.68
C HIS A 358 -6.32 -1.98 5.43
N THR A 359 -5.86 -2.58 4.35
CA THR A 359 -6.51 -2.52 3.03
C THR A 359 -7.48 -3.67 2.76
N GLY A 360 -7.52 -4.67 3.63
CA GLY A 360 -8.37 -5.85 3.46
C GLY A 360 -7.88 -6.85 2.41
N THR A 361 -6.61 -6.74 1.95
CA THR A 361 -6.09 -7.62 0.90
C THR A 361 -5.71 -9.02 1.38
N TRP A 362 -5.73 -9.28 2.69
CA TRP A 362 -5.29 -10.54 3.31
C TRP A 362 -6.18 -11.76 2.99
N GLY A 363 -7.43 -11.57 2.62
CA GLY A 363 -8.38 -12.64 2.29
C GLY A 363 -9.00 -12.46 0.88
N GLY A 364 -8.28 -11.78 -0.04
CA GLY A 364 -8.70 -11.59 -1.43
C GLY A 364 -9.89 -10.66 -1.58
N MET A 365 -10.67 -10.88 -2.63
CA MET A 365 -11.79 -10.03 -2.99
C MET A 365 -12.88 -9.97 -1.90
N TRP A 366 -13.15 -11.08 -1.21
CA TRP A 366 -14.16 -11.11 -0.16
C TRP A 366 -13.84 -10.19 1.00
N THR A 367 -12.62 -10.22 1.51
CA THR A 367 -12.22 -9.32 2.58
C THR A 367 -12.16 -7.87 2.11
N LYS A 368 -11.75 -7.60 0.87
CA LYS A 368 -11.82 -6.25 0.28
C LYS A 368 -13.25 -5.71 0.25
N ILE A 369 -14.25 -6.53 -0.16
CA ILE A 369 -15.66 -6.13 -0.14
C ILE A 369 -16.12 -5.81 1.29
N LEU A 370 -15.78 -6.66 2.27
CA LEU A 370 -16.14 -6.40 3.67
C LEU A 370 -15.50 -5.12 4.22
N TYR A 371 -14.23 -4.87 3.88
CA TYR A 371 -13.51 -3.65 4.27
C TYR A 371 -14.10 -2.40 3.60
N PHE A 372 -14.42 -2.49 2.32
CA PHE A 372 -15.12 -1.43 1.60
C PHE A 372 -16.45 -1.09 2.28
N LEU A 373 -17.29 -2.10 2.53
CA LEU A 373 -18.57 -1.89 3.18
C LEU A 373 -18.41 -1.31 4.58
N ALA A 374 -17.46 -1.81 5.36
CA ALA A 374 -17.17 -1.30 6.70
C ALA A 374 -16.69 0.16 6.66
N ALA A 375 -15.77 0.51 5.77
CA ALA A 375 -15.28 1.87 5.61
C ALA A 375 -16.40 2.82 5.11
N PHE A 376 -17.15 2.41 4.11
CA PHE A 376 -18.28 3.18 3.56
C PHE A 376 -19.33 3.47 4.63
N LEU A 377 -19.80 2.42 5.31
CA LEU A 377 -20.76 2.54 6.40
C LEU A 377 -20.17 3.32 7.59
N GLY A 378 -18.89 3.12 7.88
CA GLY A 378 -18.15 3.88 8.88
C GLY A 378 -18.15 5.39 8.61
N GLY A 379 -18.09 5.78 7.33
CA GLY A 379 -18.22 7.18 6.92
C GLY A 379 -19.64 7.75 7.07
N ILE A 380 -20.66 6.89 7.02
CA ILE A 380 -22.07 7.29 7.21
C ILE A 380 -22.46 7.39 8.70
N LEU A 381 -21.80 6.60 9.57
CA LEU A 381 -22.10 6.58 11.01
C LEU A 381 -22.12 7.97 11.68
N PRO A 382 -21.13 8.85 11.48
CA PRO A 382 -21.15 10.19 12.07
C PRO A 382 -22.36 11.01 11.58
N LEU A 383 -22.75 10.88 10.32
CA LEU A 383 -23.89 11.60 9.74
C LEU A 383 -25.20 11.19 10.41
N SER A 384 -25.41 9.88 10.62
CA SER A 384 -26.54 9.37 11.39
C SER A 384 -26.52 9.83 12.85
N GLY A 385 -25.31 9.91 13.46
CA GLY A 385 -25.10 10.46 14.80
C GLY A 385 -25.51 11.93 14.92
N TYR A 386 -25.12 12.76 13.96
CA TYR A 386 -25.54 14.17 13.88
C TYR A 386 -27.06 14.33 13.79
N TYR A 387 -27.71 13.51 12.93
CA TYR A 387 -29.16 13.52 12.82
C TYR A 387 -29.83 13.20 14.17
N LEU A 388 -29.39 12.17 14.87
CA LEU A 388 -29.93 11.76 16.15
C LEU A 388 -29.72 12.82 17.24
N TRP A 389 -28.54 13.43 17.28
CA TRP A 389 -28.21 14.52 18.19
C TRP A 389 -29.09 15.76 17.96
N TYR A 390 -29.25 16.18 16.69
CA TYR A 390 -30.08 17.31 16.31
C TYR A 390 -31.57 17.10 16.73
N LYS A 391 -32.13 15.93 16.41
CA LYS A 391 -33.53 15.60 16.79
C LYS A 391 -33.74 15.57 18.31
N LYS A 392 -32.74 15.09 19.06
CA LYS A 392 -32.80 15.09 20.54
C LYS A 392 -32.79 16.53 21.06
N LYS A 393 -31.94 17.42 20.56
CA LYS A 393 -31.83 18.83 20.96
C LYS A 393 -33.16 19.58 20.70
N LYS A 394 -33.71 19.43 19.48
CA LYS A 394 -34.99 20.05 19.10
C LYS A 394 -36.15 19.59 19.99
N GLY A 395 -36.26 18.30 20.30
CA GLY A 395 -37.29 17.77 21.19
C GLY A 395 -37.20 18.26 22.66
N SER A 396 -35.97 18.51 23.15
CA SER A 396 -35.75 19.06 24.50
C SER A 396 -36.10 20.55 24.58
N SER A 397 -35.84 21.33 23.52
CA SER A 397 -36.20 22.76 23.43
C SER A 397 -37.72 22.98 23.44
N LEU A 398 -38.44 22.17 22.63
CA LEU A 398 -39.90 22.25 22.60
C LEU A 398 -40.55 21.93 23.96
N ARG A 399 -40.03 20.97 24.72
CA ARG A 399 -40.51 20.67 26.06
C ARG A 399 -40.19 21.75 27.10
N ARG A 400 -39.11 22.51 26.90
CA ARG A 400 -38.72 23.61 27.80
C ARG A 400 -39.58 24.87 27.55
N ASN A 401 -39.94 25.12 26.30
CA ASN A 401 -40.78 26.26 25.93
C ASN A 401 -42.28 26.02 26.21
N ALA A 402 -42.70 24.75 26.47
CA ALA A 402 -44.07 24.37 26.82
C ALA A 402 -44.29 24.28 28.35
N ARG A 403 -43.30 24.62 29.16
CA ARG A 403 -43.40 24.77 30.63
C ARG A 403 -43.21 26.24 31.00
#